data_77fe4d884cc377439e08942e86d95e2a
#
_entry.id   77fe4d884cc377439e08942e86d95e2a
#
_cell.length_a   1.000
_cell.length_b   1.000
_cell.length_c   1.000
_cell.angle_alpha   90.00
_cell.angle_beta   90.00
_cell.angle_gamma   90.00
#
_symmetry.space_group_name_H-M   'P 1'
#
loop_
_entity.id
_entity.type
_entity.pdbx_description
1 polymer ?
#
loop_
_entity_poly.entity_id
_entity_poly.type
_entity_poly.pdbx_seq_one_letter_code
_entity_poly.pdbx_strand_id
1 'polypeptide(L)'
;LSFGVLGRDRQVEDESRRFWTVLQQAREEGEMQVEDLGIFVSNGAYEYLRFDSRKDEWQPIEGDELFQQRELPEGLRFRLRLESREVVLKPNLPQRGDKDENKKNPPHIMVLSSGDVSPFELEIEREGQPALWRVTAHADNNLRVEVRDDRNQWAALLETKPPKDDKQQPTRVSSAR
;
A
#
# COMPACT_ATOMS: atom_id res chain seq x y z
N LEU A 1 19.62 5.12 28.67
CA LEU A 1 18.87 4.11 27.93
C LEU A 1 17.73 4.75 27.18
N SER A 2 18.01 5.15 25.96
CA SER A 2 17.01 5.77 25.10
C SER A 2 16.25 4.69 24.34
N PHE A 3 15.28 4.06 24.95
CA PHE A 3 14.37 3.14 24.27
C PHE A 3 13.56 3.81 23.14
N GLY A 4 13.39 5.13 23.20
CA GLY A 4 12.73 5.89 22.15
C GLY A 4 13.48 5.95 20.82
N VAL A 5 14.79 5.74 20.81
CA VAL A 5 15.62 5.73 19.59
C VAL A 5 15.61 4.36 18.92
N LEU A 6 15.44 3.28 19.70
CA LEU A 6 15.40 1.90 19.17
C LEU A 6 14.05 1.51 18.57
N GLY A 7 12.97 2.19 18.95
CA GLY A 7 11.61 1.90 18.46
C GLY A 7 11.16 2.74 17.27
N ARG A 8 11.93 3.79 16.90
CA ARG A 8 11.45 4.74 15.91
C ARG A 8 12.46 4.95 14.79
N ASP A 9 12.29 4.18 13.74
CA ASP A 9 13.02 4.40 12.50
C ASP A 9 12.25 5.39 11.64
N ARG A 10 12.71 6.64 11.59
CA ARG A 10 12.05 7.71 10.86
C ARG A 10 12.00 7.46 9.36
N GLN A 11 13.02 6.86 8.78
CA GLN A 11 13.01 6.54 7.35
C GLN A 11 11.93 5.51 7.03
N VAL A 12 11.80 4.47 7.83
CA VAL A 12 10.74 3.46 7.67
C VAL A 12 9.37 4.09 7.86
N GLU A 13 9.20 4.93 8.88
CA GLU A 13 7.96 5.66 9.13
C GLU A 13 7.59 6.56 7.94
N ASP A 14 8.52 7.37 7.47
CA ASP A 14 8.30 8.32 6.38
C ASP A 14 7.94 7.59 5.07
N GLU A 15 8.63 6.50 4.77
CA GLU A 15 8.33 5.69 3.58
C GLU A 15 6.96 5.01 3.68
N SER A 16 6.58 4.53 4.85
CA SER A 16 5.27 3.93 5.08
C SER A 16 4.15 4.95 4.90
N ARG A 17 4.30 6.13 5.48
CA ARG A 17 3.33 7.22 5.34
C ARG A 17 3.23 7.72 3.91
N ARG A 18 4.36 7.84 3.23
CA ARG A 18 4.42 8.24 1.83
C ARG A 18 3.69 7.24 0.94
N PHE A 19 3.97 5.96 1.09
CA PHE A 19 3.29 4.92 0.31
C PHE A 19 1.78 4.99 0.50
N TRP A 20 1.31 5.09 1.74
CA TRP A 20 -0.10 5.21 2.08
C TRP A 20 -0.75 6.47 1.47
N THR A 21 -0.07 7.61 1.55
CA THR A 21 -0.57 8.89 1.01
C THR A 21 -0.69 8.84 -0.52
N VAL A 22 0.34 8.37 -1.20
CA VAL A 22 0.36 8.29 -2.67
C VAL A 22 -0.67 7.26 -3.17
N LEU A 23 -0.85 6.16 -2.45
CA LEU A 23 -1.86 5.15 -2.78
C LEU A 23 -3.29 5.73 -2.73
N GLN A 24 -3.60 6.56 -1.74
CA GLN A 24 -4.89 7.25 -1.69
C GLN A 24 -5.09 8.18 -2.89
N GLN A 25 -4.06 8.93 -3.25
CA GLN A 25 -4.10 9.81 -4.41
C GLN A 25 -4.26 9.02 -5.71
N ALA A 26 -3.58 7.87 -5.82
CA ALA A 26 -3.76 6.97 -6.96
C ALA A 26 -5.19 6.46 -7.08
N ARG A 27 -5.81 6.12 -5.96
CA ARG A 27 -7.22 5.70 -5.93
C ARG A 27 -8.17 6.81 -6.41
N GLU A 28 -7.99 8.03 -5.90
CA GLU A 28 -8.77 9.19 -6.33
C GLU A 28 -8.57 9.50 -7.82
N GLU A 29 -7.33 9.46 -8.29
CA GLU A 29 -7.00 9.70 -9.70
C GLU A 29 -7.61 8.63 -10.62
N GLY A 30 -7.51 7.36 -10.25
CA GLY A 30 -8.10 6.27 -11.01
C GLY A 30 -9.62 6.37 -11.12
N GLU A 31 -10.30 6.78 -10.03
CA GLU A 31 -11.75 7.03 -10.05
C GLU A 31 -12.11 8.21 -10.96
N MET A 32 -11.39 9.32 -10.85
CA MET A 32 -11.64 10.53 -11.66
C MET A 32 -11.40 10.31 -13.14
N GLN A 33 -10.32 9.64 -13.49
CA GLN A 33 -9.93 9.39 -14.88
C GLN A 33 -10.61 8.15 -15.48
N VAL A 34 -11.30 7.37 -14.66
CA VAL A 34 -11.86 6.06 -15.03
C VAL A 34 -10.79 5.13 -15.61
N GLU A 35 -9.67 5.05 -14.90
CA GLU A 35 -8.52 4.24 -15.27
C GLU A 35 -8.15 3.25 -14.19
N ASP A 36 -7.76 2.05 -14.59
CA ASP A 36 -7.17 1.08 -13.69
C ASP A 36 -5.68 1.36 -13.53
N LEU A 37 -5.24 1.50 -12.30
CA LEU A 37 -3.84 1.65 -11.93
C LEU A 37 -3.35 0.40 -11.21
N GLY A 38 -2.06 0.24 -11.14
CA GLY A 38 -1.43 -0.84 -10.42
C GLY A 38 -0.07 -0.46 -9.88
N ILE A 39 0.42 -1.24 -8.93
CA ILE A 39 1.73 -1.03 -8.33
C ILE A 39 2.53 -2.31 -8.46
N PHE A 40 3.69 -2.20 -9.09
CA PHE A 40 4.70 -3.26 -9.08
C PHE A 40 5.73 -2.97 -8.00
N VAL A 41 6.04 -3.97 -7.19
CA VAL A 41 6.98 -3.87 -6.06
C VAL A 41 8.17 -4.79 -6.29
N SER A 42 9.37 -4.24 -6.16
CA SER A 42 10.63 -5.00 -6.06
C SER A 42 11.15 -4.99 -4.62
N ASN A 43 12.28 -5.61 -4.37
CA ASN A 43 12.87 -5.62 -3.02
C ASN A 43 13.10 -4.21 -2.44
N GLY A 44 13.51 -3.26 -3.27
CA GLY A 44 13.89 -1.92 -2.79
C GLY A 44 13.21 -0.78 -3.52
N ALA A 45 12.22 -1.04 -4.35
CA ALA A 45 11.57 0.01 -5.14
C ALA A 45 10.15 -0.37 -5.52
N TYR A 46 9.37 0.62 -5.94
CA TYR A 46 8.05 0.38 -6.52
C TYR A 46 7.77 1.35 -7.67
N GLU A 47 6.86 0.96 -8.53
CA GLU A 47 6.39 1.78 -9.65
C GLU A 47 4.88 1.70 -9.80
N TYR A 48 4.29 2.82 -10.22
CA TYR A 48 2.89 2.88 -10.61
C TYR A 48 2.74 2.61 -12.10
N LEU A 49 1.73 1.82 -12.43
CA LEU A 49 1.39 1.44 -13.79
C LEU A 49 -0.05 1.82 -14.09
N ARG A 50 -0.31 2.12 -15.35
CA ARG A 50 -1.65 2.34 -15.91
C ARG A 50 -1.97 1.23 -16.90
N PHE A 51 -3.17 0.71 -16.83
CA PHE A 51 -3.62 -0.27 -17.82
C PHE A 51 -4.06 0.43 -19.10
N ASP A 52 -3.42 0.10 -20.21
CA ASP A 52 -3.83 0.54 -21.53
C ASP A 52 -4.71 -0.55 -22.17
N SER A 53 -6.03 -0.33 -22.18
CA SER A 53 -7.00 -1.30 -22.70
C SER A 53 -6.91 -1.51 -24.21
N ARG A 54 -6.37 -0.54 -24.95
CA ARG A 54 -6.20 -0.68 -26.41
C ARG A 54 -5.05 -1.61 -26.77
N LYS A 55 -3.99 -1.57 -25.95
CA LYS A 55 -2.80 -2.41 -26.14
C LYS A 55 -2.84 -3.68 -25.30
N ASP A 56 -3.79 -3.78 -24.38
CA ASP A 56 -3.92 -4.88 -23.39
C ASP A 56 -2.62 -5.09 -22.61
N GLU A 57 -2.10 -3.99 -22.06
CA GLU A 57 -0.84 -4.02 -21.29
C GLU A 57 -0.78 -2.96 -20.21
N TRP A 58 0.03 -3.25 -19.19
CA TRP A 58 0.38 -2.30 -18.15
C TRP A 58 1.56 -1.46 -18.59
N GLN A 59 1.44 -0.15 -18.45
CA GLN A 59 2.46 0.82 -18.87
C GLN A 59 2.84 1.74 -17.72
N PRO A 60 4.10 2.19 -17.64
CA PRO A 60 4.50 3.22 -16.67
C PRO A 60 3.69 4.49 -16.88
N ILE A 61 3.43 5.18 -15.78
CA ILE A 61 2.79 6.50 -15.81
C ILE A 61 3.88 7.54 -16.05
N GLU A 62 3.79 8.24 -17.17
CA GLU A 62 4.73 9.28 -17.55
C GLU A 62 4.15 10.66 -17.25
N GLY A 63 5.04 11.62 -16.96
CA GLY A 63 4.70 13.03 -16.83
C GLY A 63 4.05 13.43 -15.50
N ASP A 64 3.93 12.52 -14.56
CA ASP A 64 3.42 12.80 -13.22
C ASP A 64 4.48 12.44 -12.16
N GLU A 65 4.99 13.46 -11.47
CA GLU A 65 6.03 13.28 -10.47
C GLU A 65 5.54 12.45 -9.27
N LEU A 66 4.25 12.47 -8.98
CA LEU A 66 3.66 11.73 -7.86
C LEU A 66 3.76 10.22 -8.06
N PHE A 67 3.59 9.77 -9.31
CA PHE A 67 3.57 8.35 -9.68
C PHE A 67 4.87 7.86 -10.33
N GLN A 68 5.96 8.59 -10.14
CA GLN A 68 7.28 8.13 -10.58
C GLN A 68 7.76 6.95 -9.74
N GLN A 69 8.66 6.18 -10.32
CA GLN A 69 9.38 5.14 -9.60
C GLN A 69 10.01 5.72 -8.34
N ARG A 70 9.92 4.95 -7.26
CA ARG A 70 10.57 5.32 -6.01
C ARG A 70 11.46 4.20 -5.52
N GLU A 71 12.69 4.55 -5.24
CA GLU A 71 13.64 3.68 -4.55
C GLU A 71 13.60 3.98 -3.05
N LEU A 72 13.62 2.93 -2.26
CA LEU A 72 13.79 3.06 -0.82
C LEU A 72 15.19 3.57 -0.48
N PRO A 73 15.35 4.32 0.62
CA PRO A 73 16.67 4.60 1.18
C PRO A 73 17.48 3.32 1.38
N GLU A 74 18.80 3.44 1.27
CA GLU A 74 19.72 2.33 1.48
C GLU A 74 19.48 1.62 2.81
N GLY A 75 19.51 0.30 2.81
CA GLY A 75 19.27 -0.53 3.97
C GLY A 75 17.81 -0.84 4.28
N LEU A 76 16.86 -0.25 3.55
CA LEU A 76 15.45 -0.60 3.64
C LEU A 76 15.04 -1.55 2.52
N ARG A 77 14.07 -2.39 2.83
CA ARG A 77 13.48 -3.32 1.85
C ARG A 77 12.00 -3.53 2.10
N PHE A 78 11.32 -3.98 1.06
CA PHE A 78 9.92 -4.40 1.10
C PHE A 78 9.78 -5.89 1.34
N ARG A 79 8.73 -6.24 2.07
CA ARG A 79 8.15 -7.59 2.09
C ARG A 79 6.66 -7.47 1.78
N LEU A 80 6.22 -8.20 0.78
CA LEU A 80 4.85 -8.15 0.31
C LEU A 80 4.15 -9.47 0.57
N ARG A 81 2.92 -9.38 1.12
CA ARG A 81 1.99 -10.51 1.22
C ARG A 81 0.72 -10.20 0.46
N LEU A 82 0.30 -11.13 -0.34
CA LEU A 82 -0.97 -11.14 -1.04
C LEU A 82 -1.76 -12.36 -0.60
N GLU A 83 -2.99 -12.17 -0.13
CA GLU A 83 -3.82 -13.28 0.37
C GLU A 83 -3.10 -14.16 1.42
N SER A 84 -2.42 -13.51 2.35
CA SER A 84 -1.62 -14.15 3.42
C SER A 84 -0.40 -14.96 2.96
N ARG A 85 -0.04 -14.87 1.69
CA ARG A 85 1.15 -15.51 1.12
C ARG A 85 2.23 -14.50 0.82
N GLU A 86 3.44 -14.80 1.25
CA GLU A 86 4.59 -13.99 0.92
C GLU A 86 4.94 -14.10 -0.57
N VAL A 87 5.12 -12.96 -1.22
CA VAL A 87 5.52 -12.86 -2.62
C VAL A 87 7.03 -12.80 -2.70
N VAL A 88 7.62 -13.61 -3.57
CA VAL A 88 9.05 -13.50 -3.89
C VAL A 88 9.24 -12.31 -4.82
N LEU A 89 9.76 -11.21 -4.27
CA LEU A 89 10.00 -9.99 -5.02
C LEU A 89 11.29 -10.08 -5.85
N LYS A 90 11.27 -9.47 -7.03
CA LYS A 90 12.47 -9.31 -7.84
C LYS A 90 13.44 -8.32 -7.18
N PRO A 91 14.76 -8.47 -7.40
CA PRO A 91 15.74 -7.52 -6.86
C PRO A 91 15.54 -6.09 -7.35
N ASN A 92 15.16 -5.92 -8.61
CA ASN A 92 15.02 -4.61 -9.26
C ASN A 92 13.69 -4.53 -10.01
N LEU A 93 13.26 -3.29 -10.28
CA LEU A 93 12.12 -3.03 -11.15
C LEU A 93 12.43 -3.49 -12.59
N PRO A 94 11.45 -4.03 -13.32
CA PRO A 94 11.64 -4.41 -14.70
C PRO A 94 11.88 -3.19 -15.59
N GLN A 95 12.63 -3.36 -16.64
CA GLN A 95 12.72 -2.35 -17.69
C GLN A 95 11.47 -2.41 -18.56
N ARG A 96 10.70 -1.34 -18.55
CA ARG A 96 9.46 -1.22 -19.29
C ARG A 96 9.69 -0.56 -20.64
N GLY A 97 9.29 -1.16 -21.70
CA GLY A 97 9.46 -0.65 -23.07
C GLY A 97 9.18 -1.72 -24.11
N ASP A 98 9.25 -2.97 -23.68
CA ASP A 98 8.92 -4.13 -24.47
C ASP A 98 7.59 -4.71 -23.99
N LYS A 99 6.68 -4.98 -24.92
CA LYS A 99 5.36 -5.54 -24.64
C LYS A 99 5.44 -6.88 -23.90
N ASP A 100 6.40 -7.73 -24.25
CA ASP A 100 6.57 -9.04 -23.61
C ASP A 100 7.05 -8.89 -22.16
N GLU A 101 7.98 -7.97 -21.90
CA GLU A 101 8.44 -7.66 -20.56
C GLU A 101 7.32 -7.06 -19.69
N ASN A 102 6.50 -6.19 -20.26
CA ASN A 102 5.35 -5.62 -19.57
C ASN A 102 4.33 -6.71 -19.18
N LYS A 103 4.06 -7.65 -20.06
CA LYS A 103 3.15 -8.77 -19.80
C LYS A 103 3.65 -9.76 -18.76
N LYS A 104 4.97 -9.98 -18.70
CA LYS A 104 5.59 -10.87 -17.70
C LYS A 104 5.61 -10.28 -16.30
N ASN A 105 5.46 -8.97 -16.19
CA ASN A 105 5.58 -8.22 -14.94
C ASN A 105 4.31 -7.41 -14.65
N PRO A 106 3.17 -8.08 -14.43
CA PRO A 106 1.95 -7.40 -14.04
C PRO A 106 2.10 -6.78 -12.64
N PRO A 107 1.31 -5.75 -12.31
CA PRO A 107 1.34 -5.18 -10.97
C PRO A 107 0.92 -6.20 -9.90
N HIS A 108 1.50 -6.07 -8.72
CA HIS A 108 1.13 -6.87 -7.56
C HIS A 108 -0.13 -6.36 -6.87
N ILE A 109 -0.32 -5.05 -6.88
CA ILE A 109 -1.44 -4.37 -6.22
C ILE A 109 -2.26 -3.66 -7.29
N MET A 110 -3.56 -3.92 -7.30
CA MET A 110 -4.50 -3.31 -8.24
C MET A 110 -5.22 -2.16 -7.56
N VAL A 111 -5.30 -1.03 -8.23
CA VAL A 111 -6.07 0.16 -7.84
C VAL A 111 -7.08 0.41 -8.95
N LEU A 112 -8.27 -0.13 -8.78
CA LEU A 112 -9.27 -0.15 -9.84
C LEU A 112 -10.01 1.18 -9.96
N SER A 113 -10.53 1.45 -11.14
CA SER A 113 -11.33 2.65 -11.43
C SER A 113 -12.63 2.73 -10.60
N SER A 114 -13.05 1.63 -10.01
CA SER A 114 -14.15 1.57 -9.05
C SER A 114 -13.81 2.16 -7.67
N GLY A 115 -12.53 2.41 -7.40
CA GLY A 115 -12.01 2.77 -6.08
C GLY A 115 -11.61 1.57 -5.22
N ASP A 116 -11.77 0.36 -5.75
CA ASP A 116 -11.33 -0.86 -5.05
C ASP A 116 -9.81 -1.01 -5.14
N VAL A 117 -9.21 -1.35 -4.01
CA VAL A 117 -7.79 -1.71 -3.93
C VAL A 117 -7.70 -3.18 -3.57
N SER A 118 -6.95 -3.95 -4.35
CA SER A 118 -6.76 -5.37 -4.03
C SER A 118 -6.07 -5.53 -2.67
N PRO A 119 -6.50 -6.48 -1.84
CA PRO A 119 -5.93 -6.67 -0.51
C PRO A 119 -4.44 -6.98 -0.55
N PHE A 120 -3.67 -6.33 0.31
CA PHE A 120 -2.24 -6.56 0.46
C PHE A 120 -1.75 -6.19 1.85
N GLU A 121 -0.59 -6.70 2.21
CA GLU A 121 0.22 -6.26 3.35
C GLU A 121 1.64 -5.98 2.85
N LEU A 122 2.07 -4.74 2.97
CA LEU A 122 3.41 -4.30 2.56
C LEU A 122 4.20 -3.86 3.78
N GLU A 123 5.11 -4.70 4.23
CA GLU A 123 6.05 -4.38 5.29
C GLU A 123 7.23 -3.61 4.73
N ILE A 124 7.65 -2.58 5.45
CA ILE A 124 8.90 -1.85 5.19
C ILE A 124 9.82 -2.10 6.36
N GLU A 125 10.95 -2.70 6.10
CA GLU A 125 11.88 -3.09 7.15
C GLU A 125 13.29 -2.60 6.88
N ARG A 126 14.03 -2.37 7.95
CA ARG A 126 15.47 -2.17 7.88
C ARG A 126 16.16 -3.52 7.92
N GLU A 127 17.15 -3.69 7.05
CA GLU A 127 17.95 -4.91 6.99
C GLU A 127 18.50 -5.29 8.36
N GLY A 128 18.31 -6.54 8.75
CA GLY A 128 18.74 -7.07 10.04
C GLY A 128 17.84 -6.70 11.24
N GLN A 129 16.72 -6.03 11.01
CA GLN A 129 15.74 -5.68 12.03
C GLN A 129 14.35 -6.25 11.69
N PRO A 130 13.53 -6.56 12.71
CA PRO A 130 12.16 -6.99 12.45
C PRO A 130 11.33 -5.84 11.87
N ALA A 131 10.36 -6.19 11.03
CA ALA A 131 9.40 -5.22 10.50
C ALA A 131 8.49 -4.71 11.62
N LEU A 132 8.47 -3.40 11.81
CA LEU A 132 7.62 -2.71 12.78
C LEU A 132 6.54 -1.83 12.13
N TRP A 133 6.63 -1.61 10.83
CA TRP A 133 5.73 -0.78 10.04
C TRP A 133 5.24 -1.51 8.82
N ARG A 134 3.97 -1.36 8.52
CA ARG A 134 3.40 -1.87 7.26
C ARG A 134 2.25 -0.99 6.77
N VAL A 135 2.00 -1.05 5.48
CA VAL A 135 0.81 -0.51 4.84
C VAL A 135 -0.08 -1.67 4.42
N THR A 136 -1.36 -1.55 4.66
CA THR A 136 -2.33 -2.60 4.34
C THR A 136 -3.53 -2.06 3.60
N ALA A 137 -4.08 -2.88 2.71
CA ALA A 137 -5.43 -2.73 2.20
C ALA A 137 -6.22 -3.99 2.57
N HIS A 138 -7.37 -3.79 3.18
CA HIS A 138 -8.28 -4.87 3.56
C HIS A 138 -9.47 -4.94 2.58
N ALA A 139 -10.22 -6.05 2.64
CA ALA A 139 -11.36 -6.27 1.75
C ALA A 139 -12.47 -5.21 1.88
N ASP A 140 -12.47 -4.42 2.95
CA ASP A 140 -13.38 -3.28 3.15
C ASP A 140 -12.91 -1.97 2.47
N ASN A 141 -11.85 -2.03 1.67
CA ASN A 141 -11.19 -0.88 1.05
C ASN A 141 -10.57 0.14 2.02
N ASN A 142 -10.38 -0.25 3.27
CA ASN A 142 -9.69 0.58 4.23
C ASN A 142 -8.18 0.45 4.04
N LEU A 143 -7.52 1.58 3.79
CA LEU A 143 -6.07 1.66 3.67
C LEU A 143 -5.51 2.11 5.01
N ARG A 144 -4.58 1.33 5.55
CA ARG A 144 -4.01 1.58 6.87
C ARG A 144 -2.49 1.67 6.83
N VAL A 145 -1.94 2.52 7.69
CA VAL A 145 -0.58 2.37 8.18
C VAL A 145 -0.68 1.72 9.55
N GLU A 146 -0.01 0.61 9.72
CA GLU A 146 -0.01 -0.15 10.96
C GLU A 146 1.39 -0.21 11.55
N VAL A 147 1.45 -0.19 12.87
CA VAL A 147 2.66 -0.27 13.68
C VAL A 147 2.57 -1.47 14.59
N ARG A 148 3.67 -2.18 14.77
CA ARG A 148 3.73 -3.29 15.73
C ARG A 148 3.93 -2.72 17.13
N ASP A 149 3.04 -3.08 18.04
CA ASP A 149 3.06 -2.64 19.43
C ASP A 149 3.97 -3.51 20.31
N ASP A 150 4.08 -3.14 21.59
CA ASP A 150 4.90 -3.86 22.58
C ASP A 150 4.46 -5.31 22.82
N ARG A 151 3.22 -5.62 22.45
CA ARG A 151 2.66 -6.99 22.54
C ARG A 151 2.86 -7.78 21.25
N ASN A 152 3.67 -7.24 20.32
CA ASN A 152 3.94 -7.82 19.02
C ASN A 152 2.68 -7.95 18.13
N GLN A 153 1.71 -7.05 18.31
CA GLN A 153 0.49 -6.99 17.53
C GLN A 153 0.47 -5.74 16.65
N TRP A 154 -0.14 -5.87 15.49
CA TRP A 154 -0.32 -4.76 14.57
C TRP A 154 -1.50 -3.89 15.03
N ALA A 155 -1.26 -2.59 15.13
CA ALA A 155 -2.24 -1.58 15.47
C ALA A 155 -2.29 -0.49 14.40
N ALA A 156 -3.48 -0.08 14.01
CA ALA A 156 -3.65 0.98 13.03
C ALA A 156 -3.23 2.34 13.62
N LEU A 157 -2.30 3.01 12.93
CA LEU A 157 -1.89 4.37 13.22
C LEU A 157 -2.65 5.39 12.36
N LEU A 158 -2.83 5.09 11.08
CA LEU A 158 -3.58 5.88 10.12
C LEU A 158 -4.58 4.99 9.39
N GLU A 159 -5.76 5.52 9.14
CA GLU A 159 -6.83 4.83 8.43
C GLU A 159 -7.56 5.81 7.50
N THR A 160 -8.00 5.31 6.35
CA THR A 160 -8.85 6.09 5.44
C THR A 160 -10.31 6.14 5.88
N LYS A 161 -10.76 5.12 6.59
CA LYS A 161 -12.09 5.05 7.19
C LYS A 161 -11.91 4.99 8.69
N PRO A 162 -12.40 5.99 9.44
CA PRO A 162 -12.38 5.92 10.90
C PRO A 162 -13.21 4.73 11.37
N PRO A 163 -12.89 4.15 12.53
CA PRO A 163 -13.69 3.08 13.11
C PRO A 163 -15.13 3.56 13.26
N LYS A 164 -16.09 2.72 12.88
CA LYS A 164 -17.49 3.01 13.15
C LYS A 164 -17.67 3.08 14.66
N ASP A 165 -18.08 4.23 15.16
CA ASP A 165 -18.51 4.36 16.53
C ASP A 165 -19.73 3.44 16.73
N ASP A 166 -19.54 2.32 17.40
CA ASP A 166 -20.62 1.40 17.81
C ASP A 166 -21.57 2.01 18.88
N LYS A 167 -21.53 3.33 19.07
CA LYS A 167 -22.29 4.06 20.09
C LYS A 167 -23.55 4.73 19.57
N GLN A 168 -24.23 4.16 18.58
CA GLN A 168 -25.60 4.54 18.29
C GLN A 168 -26.48 3.30 18.20
N GLN A 169 -26.68 2.65 19.34
CA GLN A 169 -27.92 1.91 19.54
C GLN A 169 -29.04 2.93 19.72
N PRO A 170 -30.07 2.91 18.88
CA PRO A 170 -31.25 3.72 19.14
C PRO A 170 -31.86 3.20 20.44
N THR A 171 -31.90 4.07 21.44
CA THR A 171 -32.72 3.87 22.63
C THR A 171 -34.14 3.58 22.18
N ARG A 172 -34.56 2.32 22.32
CA ARG A 172 -35.97 1.98 22.22
C ARG A 172 -36.68 2.75 23.35
N VAL A 173 -37.37 3.78 22.94
CA VAL A 173 -38.37 4.41 23.81
C VAL A 173 -39.47 3.39 23.95
N SER A 174 -39.49 2.70 25.08
CA SER A 174 -40.61 1.89 25.51
C SER A 174 -41.75 2.87 25.90
N SER A 175 -42.70 3.05 25.01
CA SER A 175 -43.97 3.67 25.36
C SER A 175 -44.77 2.62 26.14
N ALA A 176 -44.71 2.68 27.47
CA ALA A 176 -45.65 2.03 28.31
C ALA A 176 -46.98 2.77 28.27
N ARG A 177 -48.04 2.06 27.91
CA ARG A 177 -49.41 2.33 28.34
C ARG A 177 -49.85 1.21 29.26
#